data_66a52eee1d1bf941cc76053f8fe62330
#
_entry.id   66a52eee1d1bf941cc76053f8fe62330
#
_cell.length_a   1.000
_cell.length_b   1.000
_cell.length_c   1.000
_cell.angle_alpha   90.00
_cell.angle_beta   90.00
_cell.angle_gamma   90.00
#
_symmetry.space_group_name_H-M   'P 1'
#
loop_
_entity.id
_entity.type
_entity.pdbx_description
1 polymer ?
#
loop_
_entity_poly.entity_id
_entity_poly.type
_entity_poly.pdbx_seq_one_letter_code
_entity_poly.pdbx_strand_id
1 'polypeptide(L)'
;MSTAKVRKPAVAGRFYPASPATLHNAVRQYIEQASIPALQGVRAVIAPHAGYVCSGAVAGAAFCALQTASASEPVIYLLGPAHYKIVRGVAVSGADAFATPLGPVPVAIDAVTRLATTDHLAHFDDRAHAPEHCLEVELPFLQYVFGEHLRIVPMLLDEEADVTGVAEFLAQEVRERPDALIVVSSDLSHYHPYAEAIRRDRSLLEAILAGDLARVAAGEACGRLPILCLIHVAQRLNWQAHCLAYANSGDTCGPKHEVVGYAALAFTEA
;
A
#
# COMPACT_ATOMS: atom_id res chain seq x y z
N MET A 1 19.46 13.85 25.11
CA MET A 1 19.00 13.64 23.72
C MET A 1 18.13 12.39 23.74
N SER A 2 16.86 12.49 23.37
CA SER A 2 16.00 11.28 23.27
C SER A 2 16.54 10.41 22.14
N THR A 3 16.73 9.11 22.39
CA THR A 3 17.08 8.16 21.33
C THR A 3 15.91 8.05 20.37
N ALA A 4 16.18 8.15 19.04
CA ALA A 4 15.18 8.02 18.01
C ALA A 4 14.40 6.70 18.18
N LYS A 5 13.07 6.78 18.14
CA LYS A 5 12.17 5.64 18.25
C LYS A 5 12.01 5.00 16.88
N VAL A 6 12.64 3.86 16.65
CA VAL A 6 12.60 3.16 15.36
C VAL A 6 11.81 1.86 15.46
N ARG A 7 10.78 1.72 14.61
CA ARG A 7 10.04 0.48 14.44
C ARG A 7 10.92 -0.54 13.69
N LYS A 8 11.19 -1.69 14.33
CA LYS A 8 12.03 -2.76 13.78
C LYS A 8 11.29 -3.58 12.74
N PRO A 9 11.98 -4.19 11.74
CA PRO A 9 11.33 -5.10 10.80
C PRO A 9 10.71 -6.29 11.51
N ALA A 10 9.47 -6.64 11.13
CA ALA A 10 8.74 -7.79 11.69
C ALA A 10 8.89 -9.04 10.80
N VAL A 11 9.08 -8.87 9.49
CA VAL A 11 9.05 -9.97 8.51
C VAL A 11 10.28 -10.09 7.60
N ALA A 12 11.35 -9.32 7.88
CA ALA A 12 12.62 -9.46 7.20
C ALA A 12 13.17 -10.89 7.34
N GLY A 13 13.62 -11.50 6.22
CA GLY A 13 14.06 -12.90 6.17
C GLY A 13 12.91 -13.92 6.07
N ARG A 14 11.66 -13.46 6.10
CA ARG A 14 10.47 -14.31 5.97
C ARG A 14 9.65 -13.93 4.74
N PHE A 15 9.25 -12.66 4.59
CA PHE A 15 8.47 -12.17 3.46
C PHE A 15 9.36 -11.59 2.36
N TYR A 16 10.52 -11.09 2.72
CA TYR A 16 11.53 -10.55 1.82
C TYR A 16 12.94 -10.80 2.36
N PRO A 17 14.00 -10.74 1.54
CA PRO A 17 15.37 -11.05 1.97
C PRO A 17 15.85 -10.14 3.11
N ALA A 18 16.50 -10.71 4.14
CA ALA A 18 17.11 -9.95 5.23
C ALA A 18 18.48 -9.33 4.83
N SER A 19 19.13 -9.84 3.79
CA SER A 19 20.37 -9.27 3.27
C SER A 19 20.09 -8.01 2.45
N PRO A 20 20.69 -6.85 2.77
CA PRO A 20 20.49 -5.62 2.02
C PRO A 20 20.73 -5.76 0.51
N ALA A 21 21.86 -6.38 0.13
CA ALA A 21 22.23 -6.56 -1.29
C ALA A 21 21.24 -7.47 -2.03
N THR A 22 20.81 -8.57 -1.39
CA THR A 22 19.83 -9.50 -1.98
C THR A 22 18.46 -8.83 -2.12
N LEU A 23 18.04 -8.07 -1.11
CA LEU A 23 16.77 -7.34 -1.11
C LEU A 23 16.75 -6.27 -2.21
N HIS A 24 17.79 -5.44 -2.27
CA HIS A 24 17.92 -4.41 -3.30
C HIS A 24 17.85 -4.99 -4.71
N ASN A 25 18.59 -6.09 -4.96
CA ASN A 25 18.58 -6.75 -6.26
C ASN A 25 17.20 -7.35 -6.60
N ALA A 26 16.50 -7.95 -5.61
CA ALA A 26 15.18 -8.50 -5.83
C ALA A 26 14.16 -7.40 -6.20
N VAL A 27 14.12 -6.30 -5.43
CA VAL A 27 13.24 -5.16 -5.71
C VAL A 27 13.54 -4.56 -7.08
N ARG A 28 14.82 -4.32 -7.38
CA ARG A 28 15.24 -3.83 -8.69
C ARG A 28 14.72 -4.71 -9.82
N GLN A 29 14.90 -6.02 -9.72
CA GLN A 29 14.44 -6.97 -10.74
C GLN A 29 12.92 -6.93 -10.93
N TYR A 30 12.13 -6.90 -9.86
CA TYR A 30 10.69 -6.83 -9.94
C TYR A 30 10.20 -5.55 -10.64
N ILE A 31 10.83 -4.40 -10.35
CA ILE A 31 10.47 -3.12 -10.97
C ILE A 31 10.94 -3.06 -12.43
N GLU A 32 12.21 -3.40 -12.72
CA GLU A 32 12.78 -3.30 -14.06
C GLU A 32 12.19 -4.32 -15.06
N GLN A 33 11.70 -5.46 -14.58
CA GLN A 33 11.05 -6.49 -15.42
C GLN A 33 9.56 -6.24 -15.60
N ALA A 34 8.97 -5.29 -14.87
CA ALA A 34 7.57 -4.96 -15.02
C ALA A 34 7.28 -4.34 -16.41
N SER A 35 6.32 -4.93 -17.11
CA SER A 35 5.83 -4.40 -18.39
C SER A 35 4.47 -3.75 -18.15
N ILE A 36 4.44 -2.43 -18.04
CA ILE A 36 3.23 -1.64 -17.81
C ILE A 36 2.99 -0.66 -18.95
N PRO A 37 1.73 -0.19 -19.16
CA PRO A 37 1.46 0.93 -20.05
C PRO A 37 2.22 2.19 -19.63
N ALA A 38 2.58 3.03 -20.58
CA ALA A 38 3.14 4.34 -20.27
C ALA A 38 2.05 5.20 -19.59
N LEU A 39 2.25 5.54 -18.32
CA LEU A 39 1.36 6.40 -17.55
C LEU A 39 2.06 7.70 -17.20
N GLN A 40 1.27 8.77 -17.11
CA GLN A 40 1.70 10.07 -16.60
C GLN A 40 0.75 10.51 -15.49
N GLY A 41 1.22 11.38 -14.60
CA GLY A 41 0.39 11.91 -13.53
C GLY A 41 -0.03 10.86 -12.49
N VAL A 42 0.79 9.83 -12.25
CA VAL A 42 0.51 8.82 -11.23
C VAL A 42 0.56 9.46 -9.84
N ARG A 43 -0.55 9.34 -9.10
CA ARG A 43 -0.71 9.91 -7.75
C ARG A 43 -0.93 8.85 -6.67
N ALA A 44 -1.41 7.67 -7.08
CA ALA A 44 -1.60 6.58 -6.14
C ALA A 44 -1.42 5.21 -6.81
N VAL A 45 -1.09 4.20 -5.99
CA VAL A 45 -1.06 2.80 -6.42
C VAL A 45 -1.69 1.89 -5.37
N ILE A 46 -2.18 0.72 -5.83
CA ILE A 46 -2.50 -0.42 -4.98
C ILE A 46 -1.45 -1.50 -5.28
N ALA A 47 -0.83 -2.04 -4.25
CA ALA A 47 0.18 -3.10 -4.34
C ALA A 47 -0.14 -4.25 -3.37
N PRO A 48 0.18 -5.51 -3.71
CA PRO A 48 0.00 -6.66 -2.85
C PRO A 48 1.15 -6.81 -1.85
N HIS A 49 0.85 -7.38 -0.66
CA HIS A 49 1.80 -7.49 0.46
C HIS A 49 2.12 -8.92 0.92
N ALA A 50 1.84 -9.93 0.11
CA ALA A 50 2.34 -11.27 0.37
C ALA A 50 3.88 -11.34 0.28
N GLY A 51 4.49 -12.46 0.65
CA GLY A 51 5.93 -12.64 0.50
C GLY A 51 6.38 -12.41 -0.95
N TYR A 52 7.55 -11.81 -1.15
CA TYR A 52 8.05 -11.37 -2.47
C TYR A 52 8.14 -12.49 -3.52
N VAL A 53 8.39 -13.74 -3.09
CA VAL A 53 8.38 -14.89 -4.00
C VAL A 53 7.01 -15.08 -4.66
N CYS A 54 5.93 -14.68 -3.98
CA CYS A 54 4.56 -14.83 -4.45
C CYS A 54 4.05 -13.59 -5.17
N SER A 55 4.16 -12.42 -4.54
CA SER A 55 3.53 -11.19 -5.02
C SER A 55 4.51 -10.14 -5.56
N GLY A 56 5.83 -10.33 -5.39
CA GLY A 56 6.83 -9.31 -5.70
C GLY A 56 6.82 -8.82 -7.15
N ALA A 57 6.55 -9.70 -8.12
CA ALA A 57 6.44 -9.31 -9.53
C ALA A 57 5.21 -8.40 -9.78
N VAL A 58 4.10 -8.67 -9.11
CA VAL A 58 2.89 -7.83 -9.21
C VAL A 58 3.12 -6.50 -8.48
N ALA A 59 3.69 -6.51 -7.27
CA ALA A 59 4.07 -5.29 -6.57
C ALA A 59 5.01 -4.43 -7.41
N GLY A 60 6.02 -5.05 -8.07
CA GLY A 60 6.95 -4.38 -8.97
C GLY A 60 6.26 -3.56 -10.06
N ALA A 61 5.12 -4.02 -10.60
CA ALA A 61 4.35 -3.27 -11.59
C ALA A 61 3.72 -1.99 -11.00
N ALA A 62 3.22 -2.03 -9.75
CA ALA A 62 2.70 -0.85 -9.08
C ALA A 62 3.81 0.19 -8.84
N PHE A 63 4.97 -0.25 -8.35
CA PHE A 63 6.09 0.64 -8.07
C PHE A 63 6.81 1.12 -9.34
N CYS A 64 6.80 0.36 -10.43
CA CYS A 64 7.23 0.82 -11.75
C CYS A 64 6.37 2.01 -12.22
N ALA A 65 5.05 1.94 -12.05
CA ALA A 65 4.17 3.07 -12.34
C ALA A 65 4.46 4.27 -11.44
N LEU A 66 4.71 4.03 -10.15
CA LEU A 66 4.99 5.09 -9.17
C LEU A 66 6.30 5.84 -9.46
N GLN A 67 7.28 5.22 -10.17
CA GLN A 67 8.48 5.92 -10.64
C GLN A 67 8.18 7.10 -11.57
N THR A 68 7.01 7.13 -12.21
CA THR A 68 6.60 8.22 -13.10
C THR A 68 5.98 9.41 -12.36
N ALA A 69 5.76 9.28 -11.05
CA ALA A 69 5.24 10.38 -10.23
C ALA A 69 6.25 11.53 -10.13
N SER A 70 5.75 12.75 -10.32
CA SER A 70 6.57 13.96 -10.22
C SER A 70 6.65 14.46 -8.79
N ALA A 71 7.36 13.73 -7.92
CA ALA A 71 7.55 14.07 -6.51
C ALA A 71 9.05 14.06 -6.18
N SER A 72 9.59 15.20 -5.72
CA SER A 72 11.01 15.34 -5.38
C SER A 72 11.32 14.96 -3.94
N GLU A 73 10.41 15.24 -3.03
CA GLU A 73 10.49 14.91 -1.61
C GLU A 73 9.20 14.23 -1.14
N PRO A 74 8.92 13.00 -1.62
CA PRO A 74 7.62 12.37 -1.47
C PRO A 74 7.24 12.11 -0.02
N VAL A 75 6.00 12.44 0.31
CA VAL A 75 5.31 12.01 1.52
C VAL A 75 4.28 10.97 1.11
N ILE A 76 4.53 9.72 1.46
CA ILE A 76 3.67 8.60 1.09
C ILE A 76 2.66 8.33 2.20
N TYR A 77 1.38 8.59 1.94
CA TYR A 77 0.28 8.09 2.77
C TYR A 77 0.12 6.60 2.46
N LEU A 78 0.65 5.76 3.37
CA LEU A 78 0.74 4.32 3.21
C LEU A 78 -0.35 3.65 4.03
N LEU A 79 -1.40 3.16 3.35
CA LEU A 79 -2.59 2.59 3.95
C LEU A 79 -2.58 1.06 3.82
N GLY A 80 -2.93 0.37 4.90
CA GLY A 80 -3.10 -1.09 4.89
C GLY A 80 -4.08 -1.57 5.95
N PRO A 81 -4.50 -2.84 5.89
CA PRO A 81 -5.35 -3.46 6.90
C PRO A 81 -4.58 -3.75 8.18
N ALA A 82 -5.28 -3.83 9.31
CA ALA A 82 -4.74 -4.27 10.58
C ALA A 82 -4.96 -5.79 10.75
N HIS A 83 -3.91 -6.61 10.51
CA HIS A 83 -4.04 -8.07 10.57
C HIS A 83 -3.89 -8.67 11.98
N TYR A 84 -3.11 -8.04 12.83
CA TYR A 84 -2.70 -8.65 14.11
C TYR A 84 -3.34 -8.02 15.34
N LYS A 85 -3.84 -6.80 15.23
CA LYS A 85 -4.42 -6.05 16.35
C LYS A 85 -5.69 -5.34 15.91
N ILE A 86 -6.67 -5.28 16.80
CA ILE A 86 -7.83 -4.41 16.63
C ILE A 86 -7.36 -2.97 16.89
N VAL A 87 -7.54 -2.09 15.91
CA VAL A 87 -7.07 -0.70 15.99
C VAL A 87 -8.19 0.31 16.23
N ARG A 88 -9.46 -0.09 16.13
CA ARG A 88 -10.64 0.76 16.36
C ARG A 88 -10.61 2.06 15.56
N GLY A 89 -10.66 1.92 14.25
CA GLY A 89 -10.61 3.02 13.30
C GLY A 89 -9.29 3.08 12.55
N VAL A 90 -8.53 4.15 12.71
CA VAL A 90 -7.23 4.31 12.04
C VAL A 90 -6.11 4.45 13.07
N ALA A 91 -5.16 3.52 13.05
CA ALA A 91 -3.95 3.62 13.84
C ALA A 91 -2.80 4.20 13.02
N VAL A 92 -2.12 5.20 13.58
CA VAL A 92 -0.88 5.78 13.05
C VAL A 92 0.28 5.54 14.02
N SER A 93 1.52 5.65 13.53
CA SER A 93 2.69 5.43 14.37
C SER A 93 3.34 6.75 14.82
N GLY A 94 3.73 6.79 16.09
CA GLY A 94 4.55 7.83 16.67
C GLY A 94 6.05 7.49 16.66
N ALA A 95 6.49 6.52 15.86
CA ALA A 95 7.90 6.24 15.64
C ALA A 95 8.53 7.31 14.73
N ASP A 96 9.82 7.59 14.92
CA ASP A 96 10.56 8.50 14.05
C ASP A 96 10.87 7.88 12.68
N ALA A 97 11.00 6.55 12.62
CA ALA A 97 11.27 5.82 11.39
C ALA A 97 10.83 4.36 11.48
N PHE A 98 10.62 3.73 10.30
CA PHE A 98 10.47 2.29 10.13
C PHE A 98 11.74 1.72 9.51
N ALA A 99 12.38 0.76 10.18
CA ALA A 99 13.59 0.14 9.68
C ALA A 99 13.29 -0.97 8.66
N THR A 100 14.11 -1.04 7.63
CA THR A 100 14.24 -2.18 6.71
C THR A 100 15.70 -2.61 6.63
N PRO A 101 16.04 -3.74 6.00
CA PRO A 101 17.44 -4.07 5.72
C PRO A 101 18.16 -3.02 4.85
N LEU A 102 17.43 -2.21 4.07
CA LEU A 102 18.01 -1.13 3.24
C LEU A 102 18.24 0.17 4.03
N GLY A 103 17.83 0.23 5.30
CA GLY A 103 17.97 1.40 6.14
C GLY A 103 16.62 1.89 6.70
N PRO A 104 16.62 2.93 7.54
CA PRO A 104 15.42 3.49 8.10
C PRO A 104 14.67 4.35 7.07
N VAL A 105 13.33 4.25 7.07
CA VAL A 105 12.41 5.12 6.33
C VAL A 105 11.79 6.09 7.32
N PRO A 106 12.04 7.40 7.22
CA PRO A 106 11.50 8.40 8.14
C PRO A 106 9.98 8.48 8.10
N VAL A 107 9.36 8.71 9.25
CA VAL A 107 7.93 9.03 9.38
C VAL A 107 7.74 10.54 9.28
N ALA A 108 6.77 10.97 8.49
CA ALA A 108 6.37 12.38 8.38
C ALA A 108 5.50 12.76 9.59
N ILE A 109 6.12 12.96 10.76
CA ILE A 109 5.43 13.18 12.05
C ILE A 109 4.49 14.38 12.00
N ASP A 110 4.83 15.41 11.25
CA ASP A 110 3.98 16.58 11.02
C ASP A 110 2.66 16.18 10.32
N ALA A 111 2.72 15.35 9.28
CA ALA A 111 1.55 14.85 8.57
C ALA A 111 0.75 13.85 9.42
N VAL A 112 1.43 12.95 10.14
CA VAL A 112 0.79 12.04 11.10
C VAL A 112 0.02 12.82 12.17
N THR A 113 0.63 13.89 12.72
CA THR A 113 -0.01 14.71 13.74
C THR A 113 -1.23 15.45 13.20
N ARG A 114 -1.15 15.99 11.96
CA ARG A 114 -2.32 16.61 11.33
C ARG A 114 -3.48 15.64 11.21
N LEU A 115 -3.22 14.42 10.70
CA LEU A 115 -4.25 13.39 10.58
C LEU A 115 -4.86 13.02 11.94
N ALA A 116 -4.05 12.83 12.98
CA ALA A 116 -4.50 12.45 14.31
C ALA A 116 -5.28 13.58 15.03
N THR A 117 -5.06 14.84 14.66
CA THR A 117 -5.75 16.00 15.27
C THR A 117 -6.96 16.49 14.46
N THR A 118 -7.10 16.06 13.21
CA THR A 118 -8.25 16.40 12.36
C THR A 118 -9.42 15.50 12.72
N ASP A 119 -10.47 16.05 13.33
CA ASP A 119 -11.73 15.38 13.66
C ASP A 119 -11.57 13.98 14.29
N HIS A 120 -10.45 13.74 14.96
CA HIS A 120 -10.09 12.45 15.56
C HIS A 120 -10.09 11.27 14.56
N LEU A 121 -9.74 11.53 13.29
CA LEU A 121 -9.71 10.52 12.23
C LEU A 121 -8.74 9.36 12.52
N ALA A 122 -7.68 9.62 13.29
CA ALA A 122 -6.69 8.61 13.64
C ALA A 122 -6.18 8.78 15.08
N HIS A 123 -5.58 7.73 15.60
CA HIS A 123 -4.91 7.76 16.90
C HIS A 123 -3.55 7.05 16.85
N PHE A 124 -2.66 7.40 17.77
CA PHE A 124 -1.36 6.77 17.87
C PHE A 124 -1.43 5.38 18.49
N ASP A 125 -1.00 4.34 17.77
CA ASP A 125 -0.86 2.98 18.28
C ASP A 125 0.36 2.25 17.69
N ASP A 126 1.53 2.45 18.28
CA ASP A 126 2.76 1.76 17.86
C ASP A 126 2.70 0.24 18.13
N ARG A 127 1.83 -0.22 19.03
CA ARG A 127 1.68 -1.65 19.32
C ARG A 127 0.96 -2.37 18.17
N ALA A 128 0.07 -1.68 17.46
CA ALA A 128 -0.56 -2.21 16.26
C ALA A 128 0.46 -2.31 15.11
N HIS A 129 1.30 -1.28 14.95
CA HIS A 129 2.32 -1.26 13.90
C HIS A 129 3.48 -2.24 14.13
N ALA A 130 3.81 -2.57 15.39
CA ALA A 130 5.00 -3.37 15.70
C ALA A 130 5.03 -4.75 15.01
N PRO A 131 3.97 -5.59 15.03
CA PRO A 131 3.94 -6.89 14.35
C PRO A 131 3.47 -6.81 12.90
N GLU A 132 2.91 -5.67 12.44
CA GLU A 132 2.21 -5.59 11.17
C GLU A 132 3.16 -5.60 9.97
N HIS A 133 2.85 -6.44 9.00
CA HIS A 133 3.68 -6.66 7.83
C HIS A 133 3.23 -5.89 6.59
N CYS A 134 1.91 -5.60 6.43
CA CYS A 134 1.36 -5.10 5.19
C CYS A 134 2.01 -3.77 4.73
N LEU A 135 2.31 -2.86 5.66
CA LEU A 135 3.00 -1.62 5.33
C LEU A 135 4.51 -1.84 5.14
N GLU A 136 5.09 -2.75 5.93
CA GLU A 136 6.53 -3.01 5.92
C GLU A 136 7.04 -3.54 4.59
N VAL A 137 6.29 -4.47 3.96
CA VAL A 137 6.71 -5.10 2.70
C VAL A 137 6.75 -4.13 1.52
N GLU A 138 6.03 -3.01 1.61
CA GLU A 138 6.06 -1.95 0.59
C GLU A 138 7.31 -1.06 0.69
N LEU A 139 7.90 -0.94 1.88
CA LEU A 139 8.99 0.00 2.14
C LEU A 139 10.23 -0.21 1.27
N PRO A 140 10.74 -1.43 1.03
CA PRO A 140 11.91 -1.62 0.18
C PRO A 140 11.67 -1.19 -1.28
N PHE A 141 10.46 -1.34 -1.81
CA PHE A 141 10.08 -0.83 -3.12
C PHE A 141 10.08 0.72 -3.13
N LEU A 142 9.49 1.34 -2.12
CA LEU A 142 9.49 2.80 -1.96
C LEU A 142 10.91 3.35 -1.82
N GLN A 143 11.78 2.68 -1.05
CA GLN A 143 13.19 3.06 -0.92
C GLN A 143 13.93 2.97 -2.26
N TYR A 144 13.64 1.97 -3.08
CA TYR A 144 14.23 1.86 -4.41
C TYR A 144 13.79 2.98 -5.35
N VAL A 145 12.48 3.34 -5.31
CA VAL A 145 11.90 4.37 -6.19
C VAL A 145 12.36 5.77 -5.80
N PHE A 146 12.35 6.10 -4.51
CA PHE A 146 12.51 7.49 -4.04
C PHE A 146 13.81 7.75 -3.24
N GLY A 147 14.55 6.72 -2.87
CA GLY A 147 15.81 6.85 -2.15
C GLY A 147 15.65 7.49 -0.76
N GLU A 148 16.57 8.39 -0.41
CA GLU A 148 16.68 9.00 0.92
C GLU A 148 15.66 10.12 1.18
N HIS A 149 14.98 10.62 0.14
CA HIS A 149 14.01 11.72 0.25
C HIS A 149 12.61 11.25 0.69
N LEU A 150 12.42 9.93 0.77
CA LEU A 150 11.16 9.30 1.14
C LEU A 150 10.78 9.58 2.60
N ARG A 151 9.54 9.99 2.84
CA ARG A 151 8.90 9.99 4.16
C ARG A 151 7.53 9.30 4.07
N ILE A 152 7.10 8.65 5.15
CA ILE A 152 5.83 7.90 5.17
C ILE A 152 4.87 8.41 6.24
N VAL A 153 3.58 8.27 5.98
CA VAL A 153 2.48 8.37 6.94
C VAL A 153 1.85 6.98 7.03
N PRO A 154 2.31 6.12 7.97
CA PRO A 154 1.82 4.75 8.08
C PRO A 154 0.44 4.72 8.73
N MET A 155 -0.54 4.09 8.06
CA MET A 155 -1.95 4.06 8.47
C MET A 155 -2.48 2.63 8.42
N LEU A 156 -2.93 2.10 9.56
CA LEU A 156 -3.63 0.82 9.64
C LEU A 156 -5.12 1.08 9.86
N LEU A 157 -5.95 0.51 9.03
CA LEU A 157 -7.41 0.68 9.07
C LEU A 157 -8.09 -0.64 9.47
N ASP A 158 -9.13 -0.54 10.31
CA ASP A 158 -10.06 -1.63 10.57
C ASP A 158 -11.52 -1.21 10.32
N GLU A 159 -12.48 -2.09 10.61
CA GLU A 159 -13.90 -1.91 10.28
C GLU A 159 -14.57 -0.71 10.99
N GLU A 160 -13.94 -0.12 12.00
CA GLU A 160 -14.44 1.08 12.68
C GLU A 160 -13.91 2.39 12.05
N ALA A 161 -13.08 2.32 10.98
CA ALA A 161 -12.49 3.49 10.34
C ALA A 161 -13.54 4.36 9.64
N ASP A 162 -13.51 5.67 9.86
CA ASP A 162 -14.23 6.65 9.04
C ASP A 162 -13.55 6.82 7.68
N VAL A 163 -13.85 5.89 6.78
CA VAL A 163 -13.29 5.86 5.41
C VAL A 163 -13.53 7.16 4.66
N THR A 164 -14.69 7.78 4.85
CA THR A 164 -15.07 9.03 4.15
C THR A 164 -14.27 10.20 4.68
N GLY A 165 -14.19 10.38 6.00
CA GLY A 165 -13.40 11.44 6.63
C GLY A 165 -11.89 11.32 6.31
N VAL A 166 -11.34 10.09 6.35
CA VAL A 166 -9.95 9.82 5.93
C VAL A 166 -9.74 10.19 4.47
N ALA A 167 -10.67 9.83 3.57
CA ALA A 167 -10.56 10.16 2.16
C ALA A 167 -10.64 11.67 1.89
N GLU A 168 -11.45 12.41 2.65
CA GLU A 168 -11.52 13.88 2.58
C GLU A 168 -10.18 14.50 2.98
N PHE A 169 -9.62 14.06 4.09
CA PHE A 169 -8.30 14.49 4.54
C PHE A 169 -7.23 14.21 3.49
N LEU A 170 -7.16 12.98 2.96
CA LEU A 170 -6.17 12.61 1.94
C LEU A 170 -6.34 13.40 0.64
N ALA A 171 -7.56 13.63 0.19
CA ALA A 171 -7.84 14.43 -1.00
C ALA A 171 -7.36 15.88 -0.83
N GLN A 172 -7.49 16.44 0.37
CA GLN A 172 -6.96 17.76 0.69
C GLN A 172 -5.43 17.75 0.71
N GLU A 173 -4.79 16.80 1.41
CA GLU A 173 -3.33 16.68 1.48
C GLU A 173 -2.69 16.56 0.09
N VAL A 174 -3.24 15.72 -0.78
CA VAL A 174 -2.72 15.54 -2.14
C VAL A 174 -2.93 16.79 -3.02
N ARG A 175 -4.05 17.50 -2.84
CA ARG A 175 -4.33 18.74 -3.58
C ARG A 175 -3.39 19.89 -3.18
N GLU A 176 -3.11 20.00 -1.87
CA GLU A 176 -2.29 21.08 -1.32
C GLU A 176 -0.78 20.81 -1.43
N ARG A 177 -0.38 19.55 -1.54
CA ARG A 177 1.02 19.10 -1.55
C ARG A 177 1.29 18.24 -2.78
N PRO A 178 1.93 18.80 -3.81
CA PRO A 178 2.26 18.05 -5.05
C PRO A 178 3.11 16.79 -4.80
N ASP A 179 3.95 16.79 -3.75
CA ASP A 179 4.78 15.65 -3.38
C ASP A 179 4.03 14.58 -2.54
N ALA A 180 2.76 14.80 -2.16
CA ALA A 180 1.96 13.80 -1.46
C ALA A 180 1.46 12.73 -2.43
N LEU A 181 1.74 11.47 -2.12
CA LEU A 181 1.31 10.30 -2.90
C LEU A 181 0.60 9.31 -1.97
N ILE A 182 -0.23 8.43 -2.54
CA ILE A 182 -0.96 7.42 -1.78
C ILE A 182 -0.52 6.02 -2.24
N VAL A 183 -0.21 5.15 -1.29
CA VAL A 183 0.02 3.73 -1.53
C VAL A 183 -0.94 2.92 -0.68
N VAL A 184 -1.74 2.09 -1.32
CA VAL A 184 -2.64 1.15 -0.66
C VAL A 184 -2.04 -0.24 -0.76
N SER A 185 -1.86 -0.88 0.39
CA SER A 185 -1.33 -2.22 0.50
C SER A 185 -2.48 -3.22 0.69
N SER A 186 -2.70 -4.11 -0.28
CA SER A 186 -3.79 -5.08 -0.25
C SER A 186 -3.55 -6.28 -1.16
N ASP A 187 -3.70 -7.48 -0.61
CA ASP A 187 -3.99 -8.68 -1.39
C ASP A 187 -5.49 -8.75 -1.71
N LEU A 188 -5.88 -9.57 -2.70
CA LEU A 188 -7.28 -9.77 -3.11
C LEU A 188 -7.90 -10.97 -2.35
N SER A 189 -8.60 -11.87 -3.08
CA SER A 189 -9.26 -13.03 -2.45
C SER A 189 -8.27 -14.02 -1.84
N HIS A 190 -8.71 -14.73 -0.79
CA HIS A 190 -7.87 -15.67 -0.03
C HIS A 190 -8.47 -17.07 0.01
N TYR A 191 -7.60 -18.08 -0.19
CA TYR A 191 -7.86 -19.50 0.06
C TYR A 191 -9.02 -20.09 -0.74
N HIS A 192 -9.30 -19.54 -1.91
CA HIS A 192 -10.26 -20.14 -2.87
C HIS A 192 -9.54 -21.03 -3.87
N PRO A 193 -10.26 -22.03 -4.47
CA PRO A 193 -9.77 -22.72 -5.64
C PRO A 193 -9.46 -21.76 -6.79
N TYR A 194 -8.44 -22.05 -7.58
CA TYR A 194 -7.87 -21.18 -8.61
C TYR A 194 -8.91 -20.49 -9.52
N ALA A 195 -9.88 -21.24 -10.07
CA ALA A 195 -10.89 -20.67 -10.94
C ALA A 195 -11.88 -19.76 -10.21
N GLU A 196 -12.18 -20.07 -8.95
CA GLU A 196 -13.03 -19.25 -8.08
C GLU A 196 -12.35 -17.93 -7.74
N ALA A 197 -11.08 -17.98 -7.31
CA ALA A 197 -10.29 -16.80 -7.02
C ALA A 197 -10.26 -15.84 -8.21
N ILE A 198 -9.92 -16.33 -9.41
CA ILE A 198 -9.90 -15.51 -10.64
C ILE A 198 -11.25 -14.81 -10.88
N ARG A 199 -12.36 -15.52 -10.67
CA ARG A 199 -13.69 -14.93 -10.88
C ARG A 199 -13.99 -13.81 -9.87
N ARG A 200 -13.68 -14.04 -8.60
CA ARG A 200 -13.87 -13.06 -7.51
C ARG A 200 -12.99 -11.83 -7.72
N ASP A 201 -11.70 -12.06 -7.96
CA ASP A 201 -10.72 -11.02 -8.17
C ASP A 201 -11.04 -10.14 -9.37
N ARG A 202 -11.43 -10.74 -10.51
CA ARG A 202 -11.86 -9.98 -11.69
C ARG A 202 -13.08 -9.10 -11.41
N SER A 203 -14.07 -9.62 -10.68
CA SER A 203 -15.24 -8.84 -10.31
C SER A 203 -14.89 -7.65 -9.43
N LEU A 204 -13.96 -7.83 -8.48
CA LEU A 204 -13.47 -6.75 -7.64
C LEU A 204 -12.64 -5.74 -8.43
N LEU A 205 -11.74 -6.18 -9.31
CA LEU A 205 -10.95 -5.30 -10.17
C LEU A 205 -11.84 -4.45 -11.09
N GLU A 206 -12.86 -5.04 -11.71
CA GLU A 206 -13.84 -4.29 -12.50
C GLU A 206 -14.57 -3.23 -11.66
N ALA A 207 -14.92 -3.55 -10.40
CA ALA A 207 -15.56 -2.60 -9.50
C ALA A 207 -14.61 -1.44 -9.12
N ILE A 208 -13.33 -1.74 -8.85
CA ILE A 208 -12.31 -0.71 -8.55
C ILE A 208 -12.13 0.22 -9.77
N LEU A 209 -11.96 -0.35 -10.97
CA LEU A 209 -11.78 0.41 -12.20
C LEU A 209 -12.99 1.31 -12.54
N ALA A 210 -14.20 0.83 -12.21
CA ALA A 210 -15.43 1.60 -12.38
C ALA A 210 -15.68 2.62 -11.24
N GLY A 211 -14.91 2.60 -10.16
CA GLY A 211 -15.17 3.40 -8.97
C GLY A 211 -16.47 3.01 -8.23
N ASP A 212 -16.93 1.76 -8.39
CA ASP A 212 -18.18 1.28 -7.79
C ASP A 212 -17.96 0.88 -6.31
N LEU A 213 -18.15 1.85 -5.43
CA LEU A 213 -17.96 1.70 -3.99
C LEU A 213 -18.78 0.56 -3.40
N ALA A 214 -20.02 0.36 -3.86
CA ALA A 214 -20.90 -0.68 -3.33
C ALA A 214 -20.39 -2.08 -3.68
N ARG A 215 -19.97 -2.29 -4.94
CA ARG A 215 -19.37 -3.56 -5.36
C ARG A 215 -18.02 -3.82 -4.70
N VAL A 216 -17.19 -2.78 -4.50
CA VAL A 216 -15.93 -2.91 -3.77
C VAL A 216 -16.17 -3.27 -2.31
N ALA A 217 -17.14 -2.62 -1.65
CA ALA A 217 -17.51 -2.93 -0.26
C ALA A 217 -18.01 -4.37 -0.07
N ALA A 218 -18.65 -4.96 -1.11
CA ALA A 218 -19.09 -6.34 -1.11
C ALA A 218 -18.02 -7.34 -1.59
N GLY A 219 -16.90 -6.84 -2.12
CA GLY A 219 -15.81 -7.65 -2.65
C GLY A 219 -14.89 -8.17 -1.55
N GLU A 220 -13.97 -9.05 -1.95
CA GLU A 220 -13.03 -9.70 -1.05
C GLU A 220 -11.59 -9.19 -1.29
N ALA A 221 -11.06 -8.45 -0.32
CA ALA A 221 -9.66 -8.03 -0.25
C ALA A 221 -9.32 -7.74 1.21
N CYS A 222 -8.11 -8.06 1.66
CA CYS A 222 -7.70 -7.74 3.03
C CYS A 222 -7.64 -6.22 3.26
N GLY A 223 -7.19 -5.45 2.27
CA GLY A 223 -7.16 -3.99 2.28
C GLY A 223 -8.42 -3.33 1.72
N ARG A 224 -9.60 -3.95 1.84
CA ARG A 224 -10.88 -3.43 1.31
C ARG A 224 -11.17 -1.99 1.74
N LEU A 225 -10.98 -1.66 3.02
CA LEU A 225 -11.21 -0.30 3.52
C LEU A 225 -10.19 0.72 2.99
N PRO A 226 -8.86 0.46 3.01
CA PRO A 226 -7.89 1.24 2.27
C PRO A 226 -8.24 1.48 0.79
N ILE A 227 -8.71 0.43 0.08
CA ILE A 227 -9.14 0.54 -1.32
C ILE A 227 -10.35 1.48 -1.45
N LEU A 228 -11.37 1.33 -0.61
CA LEU A 228 -12.54 2.22 -0.58
C LEU A 228 -12.14 3.68 -0.33
N CYS A 229 -11.22 3.89 0.63
CA CYS A 229 -10.67 5.22 0.90
C CYS A 229 -10.02 5.83 -0.36
N LEU A 230 -9.16 5.07 -1.06
CA LEU A 230 -8.53 5.54 -2.29
C LEU A 230 -9.54 5.83 -3.41
N ILE A 231 -10.58 5.01 -3.58
CA ILE A 231 -11.63 5.27 -4.58
C ILE A 231 -12.39 6.57 -4.26
N HIS A 232 -12.70 6.83 -2.99
CA HIS A 232 -13.30 8.11 -2.59
C HIS A 232 -12.41 9.31 -2.92
N VAL A 233 -11.07 9.19 -2.68
CA VAL A 233 -10.10 10.22 -3.09
C VAL A 233 -10.13 10.40 -4.61
N ALA A 234 -10.05 9.29 -5.37
CA ALA A 234 -10.01 9.31 -6.83
C ALA A 234 -11.27 9.97 -7.42
N GLN A 235 -12.45 9.68 -6.88
CA GLN A 235 -13.70 10.32 -7.30
C GLN A 235 -13.72 11.83 -7.02
N ARG A 236 -13.22 12.27 -5.85
CA ARG A 236 -13.15 13.71 -5.51
C ARG A 236 -12.17 14.49 -6.38
N LEU A 237 -11.13 13.82 -6.87
CA LEU A 237 -10.05 14.43 -7.64
C LEU A 237 -10.11 14.12 -9.15
N ASN A 238 -11.15 13.39 -9.60
CA ASN A 238 -11.32 12.93 -10.97
C ASN A 238 -10.13 12.09 -11.49
N TRP A 239 -9.54 11.26 -10.63
CA TRP A 239 -8.48 10.36 -11.04
C TRP A 239 -9.02 9.15 -11.79
N GLN A 240 -8.20 8.62 -12.71
CA GLN A 240 -8.50 7.42 -13.47
C GLN A 240 -7.74 6.22 -12.89
N ALA A 241 -8.43 5.10 -12.73
CA ALA A 241 -7.83 3.85 -12.28
C ALA A 241 -7.38 3.00 -13.47
N HIS A 242 -6.19 2.39 -13.36
CA HIS A 242 -5.59 1.51 -14.36
C HIS A 242 -5.16 0.21 -13.69
N CYS A 243 -5.58 -0.95 -14.24
CA CYS A 243 -5.05 -2.24 -13.83
C CYS A 243 -3.75 -2.52 -14.58
N LEU A 244 -2.65 -2.74 -13.84
CA LEU A 244 -1.31 -2.91 -14.39
C LEU A 244 -0.92 -4.38 -14.49
N ALA A 245 -1.24 -5.17 -13.45
CA ALA A 245 -0.91 -6.58 -13.37
C ALA A 245 -1.90 -7.31 -12.46
N TYR A 246 -2.12 -8.59 -12.75
CA TYR A 246 -2.84 -9.54 -11.92
C TYR A 246 -2.17 -10.90 -11.97
N ALA A 247 -2.05 -11.54 -10.84
CA ALA A 247 -1.68 -12.95 -10.69
C ALA A 247 -2.30 -13.50 -9.41
N ASN A 248 -2.16 -14.79 -9.18
CA ASN A 248 -2.44 -15.39 -7.88
C ASN A 248 -1.30 -16.34 -7.45
N SER A 249 -1.30 -16.78 -6.20
CA SER A 249 -0.25 -17.65 -5.68
C SER A 249 -0.12 -18.98 -6.45
N GLY A 250 -1.17 -19.45 -7.09
CA GLY A 250 -1.14 -20.64 -7.97
C GLY A 250 -0.41 -20.42 -9.31
N ASP A 251 -0.15 -19.16 -9.68
CA ASP A 251 0.66 -18.80 -10.84
C ASP A 251 2.12 -18.59 -10.47
N THR A 252 2.41 -18.28 -9.20
CA THR A 252 3.72 -17.78 -8.78
C THR A 252 4.47 -18.68 -7.79
N CYS A 253 3.83 -19.15 -6.73
CA CYS A 253 4.56 -19.76 -5.61
C CYS A 253 3.86 -20.93 -4.91
N GLY A 254 2.60 -21.22 -5.22
CA GLY A 254 1.78 -22.16 -4.45
C GLY A 254 0.93 -23.12 -5.29
N PRO A 255 0.23 -24.01 -4.60
CA PRO A 255 -0.70 -24.94 -5.23
C PRO A 255 -1.99 -24.22 -5.68
N LYS A 256 -2.72 -24.83 -6.64
CA LYS A 256 -3.94 -24.23 -7.22
C LYS A 256 -5.24 -24.58 -6.49
N HIS A 257 -5.19 -25.34 -5.42
CA HIS A 257 -6.41 -25.70 -4.69
C HIS A 257 -6.83 -24.61 -3.68
N GLU A 258 -5.88 -23.81 -3.21
CA GLU A 258 -6.10 -22.65 -2.33
C GLU A 258 -5.14 -21.56 -2.74
N VAL A 259 -5.63 -20.46 -3.32
CA VAL A 259 -4.77 -19.37 -3.81
C VAL A 259 -5.12 -18.04 -3.14
N VAL A 260 -4.16 -17.12 -3.19
CA VAL A 260 -4.33 -15.71 -2.82
C VAL A 260 -4.16 -14.87 -4.07
N GLY A 261 -5.08 -13.94 -4.32
CA GLY A 261 -5.05 -13.05 -5.47
C GLY A 261 -4.18 -11.81 -5.22
N TYR A 262 -3.49 -11.35 -6.26
CA TYR A 262 -2.59 -10.19 -6.24
C TYR A 262 -2.91 -9.27 -7.41
N ALA A 263 -2.99 -7.98 -7.16
CA ALA A 263 -3.13 -7.01 -8.24
C ALA A 263 -2.28 -5.76 -8.01
N ALA A 264 -1.85 -5.17 -9.11
CA ALA A 264 -1.23 -3.86 -9.16
C ALA A 264 -2.17 -2.91 -9.92
N LEU A 265 -2.52 -1.79 -9.30
CA LEU A 265 -3.28 -0.73 -9.93
C LEU A 265 -2.57 0.61 -9.76
N ALA A 266 -2.76 1.52 -10.71
CA ALA A 266 -2.34 2.90 -10.60
C ALA A 266 -3.53 3.85 -10.77
N PHE A 267 -3.45 5.00 -10.14
CA PHE A 267 -4.42 6.09 -10.26
C PHE A 267 -3.70 7.34 -10.77
N THR A 268 -4.19 7.90 -11.86
CA THR A 268 -3.59 9.07 -12.53
C THR A 268 -4.52 10.27 -12.48
N GLU A 269 -3.94 11.46 -12.43
CA GLU A 269 -4.67 12.68 -12.73
C GLU A 269 -5.21 12.64 -14.17
N ALA A 270 -6.40 13.23 -14.41
CA ALA A 270 -7.04 13.27 -15.70
C ALA A 270 -6.33 14.24 -16.67
#